data_20216eff7d81de5fbc1b265013525be0
#
_entry.id   20216eff7d81de5fbc1b265013525be0
#
_cell.length_a   1.000
_cell.length_b   1.000
_cell.length_c   1.000
_cell.angle_alpha   90.00
_cell.angle_beta   90.00
_cell.angle_gamma   90.00
#
_symmetry.space_group_name_H-M   'P 1'
#
loop_
_entity.id
_entity.type
_entity.pdbx_description
1 polymer ?
#
loop_
_entity_poly.entity_id
_entity_poly.type
_entity_poly.pdbx_seq_one_letter_code
_entity_poly.pdbx_strand_id
1 'polypeptide(L)'
;MTDDFKQLFAALPTLPINVWVSTPSFMDICLLEPKFNAENLPTLTHFLFCGEELTHKTAATLKKRFPDARIFNTYGPTETCVAVTQIEITDAALAQYDRLPIGYAKADTRILVVDENGEAVPNGTEGELIIAGPSVSKGYLNNSEKTAKAFFELDGQPAYHSGDIGTMDADGLFRYRGRVDFQIKMHGYRIELEEVDHFLAQQQHMKDAVAVP
;
A
#
# COMPACT_ATOMS: atom_id res chain seq x y z
N MET A 1 22.39 -5.90 0.47
CA MET A 1 21.91 -7.28 0.68
C MET A 1 20.90 -7.72 -0.40
N THR A 2 20.19 -6.82 -1.03
CA THR A 2 19.23 -7.12 -2.10
C THR A 2 19.85 -7.21 -3.50
N ASP A 3 21.11 -6.82 -3.68
CA ASP A 3 21.79 -6.84 -4.98
C ASP A 3 22.26 -8.26 -5.40
N ASP A 4 22.16 -9.23 -4.49
CA ASP A 4 22.47 -10.63 -4.77
C ASP A 4 21.35 -11.56 -4.26
N PHE A 5 20.32 -11.75 -5.09
CA PHE A 5 19.21 -12.67 -4.80
C PHE A 5 19.69 -14.12 -4.54
N LYS A 6 20.80 -14.52 -5.14
CA LYS A 6 21.37 -15.84 -4.94
C LYS A 6 21.86 -16.04 -3.50
N GLN A 7 22.49 -15.00 -2.92
CA GLN A 7 22.89 -15.03 -1.51
C GLN A 7 21.66 -14.97 -0.59
N LEU A 8 20.65 -14.14 -0.92
CA LEU A 8 19.41 -14.08 -0.18
C LEU A 8 18.74 -15.45 -0.08
N PHE A 9 18.49 -16.10 -1.21
CA PHE A 9 17.82 -17.41 -1.22
C PHE A 9 18.65 -18.53 -0.60
N ALA A 10 19.98 -18.43 -0.61
CA ALA A 10 20.85 -19.36 0.12
C ALA A 10 20.80 -19.14 1.64
N ALA A 11 20.63 -17.90 2.09
CA ALA A 11 20.60 -17.55 3.52
C ALA A 11 19.22 -17.81 4.16
N LEU A 12 18.12 -17.58 3.46
CA LEU A 12 16.77 -17.66 4.00
C LEU A 12 16.47 -18.95 4.78
N PRO A 13 16.81 -20.17 4.27
CA PRO A 13 16.54 -21.40 5.01
C PRO A 13 17.32 -21.55 6.32
N THR A 14 18.37 -20.75 6.51
CA THR A 14 19.20 -20.78 7.73
C THR A 14 18.71 -19.80 8.81
N LEU A 15 17.73 -18.97 8.48
CA LEU A 15 17.20 -17.91 9.37
C LEU A 15 15.86 -18.33 9.96
N PRO A 16 15.66 -18.19 11.29
CA PRO A 16 14.40 -18.53 11.94
C PRO A 16 13.37 -17.38 11.77
N ILE A 17 13.00 -17.06 10.52
CA ILE A 17 12.06 -15.98 10.20
C ILE A 17 10.64 -16.50 10.33
N ASN A 18 9.81 -15.85 11.16
CA ASN A 18 8.40 -16.18 11.33
C ASN A 18 7.46 -15.23 10.57
N VAL A 19 7.87 -13.97 10.44
CA VAL A 19 7.07 -12.91 9.82
C VAL A 19 7.86 -12.30 8.67
N TRP A 20 7.22 -12.20 7.52
CA TRP A 20 7.72 -11.53 6.33
C TRP A 20 6.95 -10.25 6.07
N VAL A 21 7.65 -9.15 5.89
CA VAL A 21 7.05 -7.86 5.53
C VAL A 21 7.77 -7.34 4.29
N SER A 22 7.03 -7.09 3.22
CA SER A 22 7.60 -6.53 1.98
C SER A 22 6.53 -5.87 1.11
N THR A 23 6.97 -5.25 0.01
CA THR A 23 6.09 -4.91 -1.11
C THR A 23 5.68 -6.18 -1.87
N PRO A 24 4.50 -6.20 -2.52
CA PRO A 24 4.08 -7.29 -3.41
C PRO A 24 5.06 -7.56 -4.54
N SER A 25 5.64 -6.53 -5.16
CA SER A 25 6.62 -6.69 -6.25
C SER A 25 7.89 -7.45 -5.80
N PHE A 26 8.35 -7.21 -4.57
CA PHE A 26 9.46 -7.99 -4.02
C PHE A 26 9.07 -9.45 -3.78
N MET A 27 7.83 -9.72 -3.36
CA MET A 27 7.31 -11.07 -3.23
C MET A 27 7.24 -11.77 -4.59
N ASP A 28 6.82 -11.09 -5.66
CA ASP A 28 6.79 -11.66 -7.01
C ASP A 28 8.19 -12.14 -7.44
N ILE A 29 9.24 -11.39 -7.10
CA ILE A 29 10.63 -11.84 -7.32
C ILE A 29 10.94 -13.08 -6.49
N CYS A 30 10.54 -13.12 -5.22
CA CYS A 30 10.76 -14.30 -4.37
C CYS A 30 10.02 -15.54 -4.90
N LEU A 31 8.84 -15.35 -5.47
CA LEU A 31 8.06 -16.43 -6.07
C LEU A 31 8.64 -16.96 -7.39
N LEU A 32 9.65 -16.34 -8.00
CA LEU A 32 10.40 -16.92 -9.10
C LEU A 32 11.30 -18.05 -8.63
N GLU A 33 11.73 -18.06 -7.35
CA GLU A 33 12.53 -19.13 -6.78
C GLU A 33 11.64 -20.34 -6.39
N PRO A 34 11.77 -21.52 -7.01
CA PRO A 34 10.94 -22.68 -6.71
C PRO A 34 11.03 -23.17 -5.26
N LYS A 35 12.18 -22.95 -4.61
CA LYS A 35 12.42 -23.34 -3.22
C LYS A 35 11.86 -22.36 -2.20
N PHE A 36 11.30 -21.23 -2.62
CA PHE A 36 10.59 -20.30 -1.74
C PHE A 36 9.19 -20.88 -1.44
N ASN A 37 9.12 -21.80 -0.47
CA ASN A 37 7.93 -22.55 -0.08
C ASN A 37 8.02 -23.02 1.39
N ALA A 38 6.92 -23.53 1.95
CA ALA A 38 6.83 -23.97 3.34
C ALA A 38 7.77 -25.16 3.66
N GLU A 39 8.12 -26.00 2.69
CA GLU A 39 9.04 -27.11 2.89
C GLU A 39 10.46 -26.62 3.24
N ASN A 40 10.92 -25.58 2.56
CA ASN A 40 12.26 -25.03 2.76
C ASN A 40 12.30 -23.88 3.79
N LEU A 41 11.15 -23.25 4.08
CA LEU A 41 11.01 -22.13 5.01
C LEU A 41 9.87 -22.40 6.01
N PRO A 42 9.96 -23.47 6.80
CA PRO A 42 8.83 -23.95 7.62
C PRO A 42 8.47 -23.02 8.77
N THR A 43 9.34 -22.08 9.12
CA THR A 43 9.08 -21.11 10.19
C THR A 43 8.28 -19.90 9.74
N LEU A 44 8.16 -19.64 8.42
CA LEU A 44 7.36 -18.53 7.89
C LEU A 44 5.86 -18.81 8.04
N THR A 45 5.24 -18.08 8.96
CA THR A 45 3.83 -18.25 9.32
C THR A 45 2.97 -17.04 8.98
N HIS A 46 3.58 -15.87 8.75
CA HIS A 46 2.87 -14.64 8.46
C HIS A 46 3.54 -13.84 7.34
N PHE A 47 2.73 -13.34 6.41
CA PHE A 47 3.14 -12.44 5.34
C PHE A 47 2.30 -11.17 5.40
N LEU A 48 2.95 -10.01 5.44
CA LEU A 48 2.30 -8.69 5.44
C LEU A 48 2.78 -7.90 4.24
N PHE A 49 1.84 -7.40 3.45
CA PHE A 49 2.12 -6.63 2.25
C PHE A 49 1.58 -5.21 2.37
N CYS A 50 2.40 -4.23 2.03
CA CYS A 50 2.05 -2.83 1.95
C CYS A 50 2.84 -2.12 0.86
N GLY A 51 2.41 -0.91 0.49
CA GLY A 51 3.13 -0.01 -0.42
C GLY A 51 2.75 -0.15 -1.89
N GLU A 52 2.23 -1.29 -2.31
CA GLU A 52 1.75 -1.56 -3.67
C GLU A 52 0.48 -2.41 -3.63
N GLU A 53 -0.20 -2.57 -4.75
CA GLU A 53 -1.35 -3.46 -4.86
C GLU A 53 -0.92 -4.93 -4.76
N LEU A 54 -1.42 -5.64 -3.75
CA LEU A 54 -1.29 -7.10 -3.67
C LEU A 54 -2.24 -7.73 -4.71
N THR A 55 -1.67 -8.29 -5.77
CA THR A 55 -2.49 -8.93 -6.81
C THR A 55 -3.08 -10.26 -6.34
N HIS A 56 -4.25 -10.60 -6.86
CA HIS A 56 -4.88 -11.90 -6.63
C HIS A 56 -3.92 -13.04 -6.97
N LYS A 57 -3.19 -12.93 -8.09
CA LYS A 57 -2.23 -13.94 -8.57
C LYS A 57 -1.10 -14.15 -7.56
N THR A 58 -0.51 -13.09 -7.05
CA THR A 58 0.57 -13.15 -6.06
C THR A 58 0.09 -13.83 -4.79
N ALA A 59 -1.05 -13.38 -4.25
CA ALA A 59 -1.63 -13.94 -3.03
C ALA A 59 -2.02 -15.42 -3.19
N ALA A 60 -2.66 -15.80 -4.29
CA ALA A 60 -3.02 -17.20 -4.57
C ALA A 60 -1.79 -18.10 -4.73
N THR A 61 -0.73 -17.60 -5.40
CA THR A 61 0.51 -18.36 -5.55
C THR A 61 1.21 -18.56 -4.19
N LEU A 62 1.25 -17.50 -3.38
CA LEU A 62 1.83 -17.57 -2.05
C LEU A 62 1.05 -18.54 -1.14
N LYS A 63 -0.28 -18.46 -1.15
CA LYS A 63 -1.17 -19.38 -0.40
C LYS A 63 -0.93 -20.84 -0.78
N LYS A 64 -0.73 -21.12 -2.07
CA LYS A 64 -0.40 -22.46 -2.55
C LYS A 64 0.96 -22.95 -2.04
N ARG A 65 1.96 -22.05 -1.93
CA ARG A 65 3.33 -22.43 -1.49
C ARG A 65 3.46 -22.49 0.03
N PHE A 66 2.63 -21.75 0.75
CA PHE A 66 2.60 -21.68 2.21
C PHE A 66 1.15 -21.83 2.69
N PRO A 67 0.56 -23.04 2.60
CA PRO A 67 -0.87 -23.27 2.82
C PRO A 67 -1.32 -22.90 4.24
N ASP A 68 -0.46 -23.08 5.23
CA ASP A 68 -0.76 -22.80 6.65
C ASP A 68 -0.41 -21.38 7.08
N ALA A 69 0.27 -20.60 6.21
CA ALA A 69 0.62 -19.23 6.56
C ALA A 69 -0.56 -18.28 6.38
N ARG A 70 -0.59 -17.26 7.24
CA ARG A 70 -1.53 -16.16 7.16
C ARG A 70 -0.96 -15.05 6.27
N ILE A 71 -1.78 -14.55 5.37
CA ILE A 71 -1.41 -13.50 4.43
C ILE A 71 -2.26 -12.28 4.72
N PHE A 72 -1.63 -11.12 4.92
CA PHE A 72 -2.29 -9.86 5.19
C PHE A 72 -2.01 -8.85 4.09
N ASN A 73 -3.08 -8.28 3.53
CA ASN A 73 -2.99 -7.07 2.74
C ASN A 73 -3.21 -5.88 3.67
N THR A 74 -2.31 -4.91 3.62
CA THR A 74 -2.37 -3.70 4.44
C THR A 74 -2.22 -2.47 3.56
N TYR A 75 -2.81 -1.35 3.99
CA TYR A 75 -2.71 -0.09 3.29
C TYR A 75 -2.45 1.06 4.27
N GLY A 76 -1.69 2.01 3.79
CA GLY A 76 -1.45 3.30 4.40
C GLY A 76 -0.26 4.01 3.77
N PRO A 77 -0.31 5.34 3.68
CA PRO A 77 0.81 6.15 3.23
C PRO A 77 1.86 6.32 4.33
N THR A 78 3.06 6.71 3.96
CA THR A 78 4.16 7.02 4.89
C THR A 78 3.75 8.08 5.92
N GLU A 79 2.94 9.03 5.51
CA GLU A 79 2.39 10.12 6.32
C GLU A 79 1.50 9.64 7.49
N THR A 80 1.10 8.39 7.47
CA THR A 80 0.28 7.77 8.53
C THR A 80 0.91 6.50 9.12
N CYS A 81 2.24 6.42 9.11
CA CYS A 81 3.04 5.30 9.65
C CYS A 81 2.76 3.94 8.99
N VAL A 82 2.79 3.91 7.65
CA VAL A 82 2.80 2.73 6.78
C VAL A 82 1.48 1.99 6.66
N ALA A 83 0.84 1.57 7.76
CA ALA A 83 -0.36 0.73 7.68
C ALA A 83 -1.46 1.22 8.61
N VAL A 84 -2.59 1.57 8.04
CA VAL A 84 -3.80 2.03 8.75
C VAL A 84 -5.01 1.12 8.52
N THR A 85 -4.93 0.23 7.52
CA THR A 85 -5.91 -0.83 7.32
C THR A 85 -5.25 -2.19 7.20
N GLN A 86 -6.03 -3.25 7.41
CA GLN A 86 -5.60 -4.62 7.14
C GLN A 86 -6.77 -5.54 6.83
N ILE A 87 -6.48 -6.59 6.06
CA ILE A 87 -7.37 -7.75 5.88
C ILE A 87 -6.53 -9.01 5.71
N GLU A 88 -6.98 -10.10 6.31
CA GLU A 88 -6.40 -11.42 6.03
C GLU A 88 -6.94 -11.97 4.71
N ILE A 89 -6.04 -12.36 3.81
CA ILE A 89 -6.36 -12.96 2.53
C ILE A 89 -6.51 -14.47 2.71
N THR A 90 -7.74 -14.87 2.96
CA THR A 90 -8.15 -16.27 3.06
C THR A 90 -8.54 -16.84 1.70
N ASP A 91 -8.77 -18.16 1.61
CA ASP A 91 -9.30 -18.78 0.39
C ASP A 91 -10.68 -18.23 0.04
N ALA A 92 -11.50 -17.89 1.04
CA ALA A 92 -12.78 -17.23 0.83
C ALA A 92 -12.61 -15.82 0.23
N ALA A 93 -11.64 -15.04 0.70
CA ALA A 93 -11.33 -13.73 0.12
C ALA A 93 -10.85 -13.85 -1.33
N LEU A 94 -9.99 -14.83 -1.62
CA LEU A 94 -9.56 -15.12 -3.00
C LEU A 94 -10.73 -15.56 -3.91
N ALA A 95 -11.67 -16.33 -3.39
CA ALA A 95 -12.85 -16.72 -4.16
C ALA A 95 -13.85 -15.58 -4.39
N GLN A 96 -13.88 -14.60 -3.49
CA GLN A 96 -14.84 -13.50 -3.50
C GLN A 96 -14.35 -12.27 -4.29
N TYR A 97 -13.05 -11.98 -4.31
CA TYR A 97 -12.51 -10.73 -4.83
C TYR A 97 -11.49 -10.95 -5.95
N ASP A 98 -11.76 -10.44 -7.14
CA ASP A 98 -10.79 -10.40 -8.24
C ASP A 98 -9.69 -9.36 -7.94
N ARG A 99 -10.08 -8.19 -7.42
CA ARG A 99 -9.17 -7.19 -6.87
C ARG A 99 -9.30 -7.18 -5.35
N LEU A 100 -8.18 -7.49 -4.68
CA LEU A 100 -8.18 -7.66 -3.23
C LEU A 100 -8.45 -6.33 -2.52
N PRO A 101 -9.33 -6.30 -1.50
CA PRO A 101 -9.58 -5.09 -0.72
C PRO A 101 -8.37 -4.71 0.12
N ILE A 102 -8.31 -3.44 0.52
CA ILE A 102 -7.27 -2.94 1.43
C ILE A 102 -7.61 -3.16 2.91
N GLY A 103 -8.82 -3.60 3.19
CA GLY A 103 -9.21 -4.09 4.51
C GLY A 103 -9.97 -3.10 5.38
N TYR A 104 -9.96 -3.36 6.67
CA TYR A 104 -10.63 -2.59 7.70
C TYR A 104 -9.65 -1.65 8.40
N ALA A 105 -10.12 -0.48 8.82
CA ALA A 105 -9.31 0.44 9.60
C ALA A 105 -8.89 -0.19 10.93
N LYS A 106 -7.66 0.10 11.37
CA LYS A 106 -7.21 -0.29 12.71
C LYS A 106 -7.99 0.50 13.79
N ALA A 107 -8.07 -0.06 15.00
CA ALA A 107 -8.96 0.41 16.06
C ALA A 107 -8.80 1.90 16.47
N ASP A 108 -7.58 2.45 16.34
CA ASP A 108 -7.24 3.82 16.70
C ASP A 108 -7.25 4.78 15.49
N THR A 109 -7.73 4.34 14.34
CA THR A 109 -7.73 5.10 13.09
C THR A 109 -9.15 5.21 12.55
N ARG A 110 -9.54 6.43 12.20
CA ARG A 110 -10.76 6.71 11.46
C ARG A 110 -10.42 7.01 10.01
N ILE A 111 -11.11 6.36 9.09
CA ILE A 111 -10.99 6.65 7.66
C ILE A 111 -12.35 7.09 7.15
N LEU A 112 -12.39 8.22 6.45
CA LEU A 112 -13.58 8.73 5.77
C LEU A 112 -13.37 8.64 4.27
N VAL A 113 -14.45 8.42 3.55
CA VAL A 113 -14.50 8.57 2.09
C VAL A 113 -15.25 9.87 1.82
N VAL A 114 -14.60 10.84 1.19
CA VAL A 114 -15.16 12.19 0.99
C VAL A 114 -15.19 12.57 -0.48
N ASP A 115 -16.11 13.46 -0.84
CA ASP A 115 -16.19 14.09 -2.16
C ASP A 115 -15.19 15.25 -2.32
N GLU A 116 -15.23 15.92 -3.45
CA GLU A 116 -14.39 17.10 -3.77
C GLU A 116 -14.62 18.31 -2.85
N ASN A 117 -15.73 18.35 -2.12
CA ASN A 117 -16.04 19.40 -1.14
C ASN A 117 -15.60 19.02 0.28
N GLY A 118 -15.07 17.80 0.47
CA GLY A 118 -14.68 17.26 1.78
C GLY A 118 -15.85 16.68 2.57
N GLU A 119 -17.02 16.50 1.95
CA GLU A 119 -18.20 15.93 2.59
C GLU A 119 -18.21 14.39 2.47
N ALA A 120 -18.55 13.71 3.57
CA ALA A 120 -18.60 12.26 3.59
C ALA A 120 -19.64 11.71 2.61
N VAL A 121 -19.24 10.74 1.78
CA VAL A 121 -20.12 10.10 0.80
C VAL A 121 -20.78 8.84 1.36
N PRO A 122 -21.94 8.42 0.81
CA PRO A 122 -22.57 7.14 1.17
C PRO A 122 -21.68 5.94 0.90
N ASN A 123 -21.88 4.87 1.68
CA ASN A 123 -21.19 3.60 1.48
C ASN A 123 -21.34 3.11 0.02
N GLY A 124 -20.24 2.59 -0.54
CA GLY A 124 -20.15 2.12 -1.92
C GLY A 124 -19.87 3.22 -2.95
N THR A 125 -19.90 4.50 -2.56
CA THR A 125 -19.53 5.64 -3.43
C THR A 125 -18.02 5.87 -3.38
N GLU A 126 -17.44 6.21 -4.52
CA GLU A 126 -16.02 6.57 -4.63
C GLU A 126 -15.76 7.98 -4.11
N GLY A 127 -14.64 8.16 -3.43
CA GLY A 127 -14.16 9.45 -2.94
C GLY A 127 -12.74 9.34 -2.41
N GLU A 128 -12.16 10.48 -2.00
CA GLU A 128 -10.84 10.52 -1.39
C GLU A 128 -10.88 9.89 0.01
N LEU A 129 -9.83 9.12 0.33
CA LEU A 129 -9.62 8.54 1.65
C LEU A 129 -8.95 9.56 2.57
N ILE A 130 -9.69 10.09 3.53
CA ILE A 130 -9.15 10.91 4.62
C ILE A 130 -8.81 9.99 5.79
N ILE A 131 -7.57 10.10 6.29
CA ILE A 131 -7.09 9.27 7.39
C ILE A 131 -6.88 10.14 8.62
N ALA A 132 -7.56 9.83 9.73
CA ALA A 132 -7.45 10.55 10.99
C ALA A 132 -7.05 9.61 12.13
N GLY A 133 -6.19 10.09 13.03
CA GLY A 133 -5.78 9.34 14.20
C GLY A 133 -4.33 9.57 14.63
N PRO A 134 -3.87 8.87 15.68
CA PRO A 134 -2.57 9.13 16.32
C PRO A 134 -1.37 8.77 15.46
N SER A 135 -1.55 7.98 14.40
CA SER A 135 -0.47 7.61 13.48
C SER A 135 -0.20 8.64 12.39
N VAL A 136 -1.03 9.68 12.26
CA VAL A 136 -0.82 10.79 11.33
C VAL A 136 0.41 11.59 11.75
N SER A 137 1.34 11.80 10.83
CA SER A 137 2.58 12.54 11.09
C SER A 137 2.33 14.03 11.31
N LYS A 138 3.35 14.73 11.82
CA LYS A 138 3.23 16.18 12.11
C LYS A 138 3.37 17.06 10.86
N GLY A 139 3.62 16.48 9.71
CA GLY A 139 3.82 17.19 8.45
C GLY A 139 5.17 16.89 7.79
N TYR A 140 5.49 17.65 6.76
CA TYR A 140 6.72 17.54 5.99
C TYR A 140 7.80 18.45 6.54
N LEU A 141 9.01 17.90 6.71
CA LEU A 141 10.17 18.66 7.19
C LEU A 141 10.50 19.81 6.22
N ASN A 142 10.64 21.03 6.77
CA ASN A 142 10.99 22.25 6.01
C ASN A 142 10.03 22.56 4.83
N ASN A 143 8.78 22.07 4.87
CA ASN A 143 7.79 22.32 3.84
C ASN A 143 6.42 22.62 4.46
N SER A 144 6.27 23.83 4.99
CA SER A 144 5.05 24.27 5.64
C SER A 144 3.86 24.41 4.67
N GLU A 145 4.12 24.75 3.42
CA GLU A 145 3.08 24.89 2.39
C GLU A 145 2.44 23.54 2.07
N LYS A 146 3.25 22.51 1.75
CA LYS A 146 2.72 21.16 1.51
C LYS A 146 2.09 20.57 2.79
N THR A 147 2.66 20.87 3.96
CA THR A 147 2.06 20.46 5.24
C THR A 147 0.66 21.00 5.41
N ALA A 148 0.47 22.32 5.21
CA ALA A 148 -0.83 22.95 5.37
C ALA A 148 -1.89 22.48 4.36
N LYS A 149 -1.46 21.98 3.19
CA LYS A 149 -2.36 21.42 2.18
C LYS A 149 -2.79 19.99 2.48
N ALA A 150 -1.89 19.18 3.05
CA ALA A 150 -2.12 17.75 3.22
C ALA A 150 -2.57 17.36 4.63
N PHE A 151 -2.18 18.13 5.66
CA PHE A 151 -2.48 17.81 7.05
C PHE A 151 -3.41 18.85 7.67
N PHE A 152 -4.37 18.37 8.44
CA PHE A 152 -5.37 19.21 9.09
C PHE A 152 -5.83 18.55 10.41
N GLU A 153 -6.84 19.11 11.04
CA GLU A 153 -7.47 18.57 12.24
C GLU A 153 -8.91 18.19 11.92
N LEU A 154 -9.31 16.97 12.26
CA LEU A 154 -10.66 16.45 12.13
C LEU A 154 -11.17 16.02 13.50
N ASP A 155 -12.19 16.71 14.02
CA ASP A 155 -12.79 16.41 15.33
C ASP A 155 -11.76 16.32 16.48
N GLY A 156 -10.75 17.20 16.47
CA GLY A 156 -9.68 17.24 17.49
C GLY A 156 -8.59 16.19 17.30
N GLN A 157 -8.54 15.50 16.17
CA GLN A 157 -7.50 14.54 15.85
C GLN A 157 -6.70 14.95 14.61
N PRO A 158 -5.38 14.64 14.55
CA PRO A 158 -4.61 14.85 13.34
C PRO A 158 -5.22 14.06 12.18
N ALA A 159 -5.32 14.69 11.02
CA ALA A 159 -5.88 14.10 9.82
C ALA A 159 -5.00 14.39 8.60
N TYR A 160 -5.12 13.54 7.58
CA TYR A 160 -4.30 13.58 6.39
C TYR A 160 -5.14 13.31 5.13
N HIS A 161 -5.00 14.19 4.13
CA HIS A 161 -5.47 13.98 2.77
C HIS A 161 -4.55 12.99 2.07
N SER A 162 -5.04 11.76 1.82
CA SER A 162 -4.19 10.72 1.25
C SER A 162 -3.93 10.88 -0.26
N GLY A 163 -4.82 11.59 -0.95
CA GLY A 163 -4.85 11.62 -2.41
C GLY A 163 -5.24 10.29 -3.05
N ASP A 164 -5.56 9.29 -2.25
CA ASP A 164 -6.01 7.97 -2.72
C ASP A 164 -7.54 7.92 -2.80
N ILE A 165 -8.07 7.39 -3.90
CA ILE A 165 -9.50 7.15 -4.11
C ILE A 165 -9.85 5.75 -3.63
N GLY A 166 -10.96 5.66 -2.92
CA GLY A 166 -11.49 4.38 -2.44
C GLY A 166 -12.99 4.39 -2.25
N THR A 167 -13.50 3.23 -1.87
CA THR A 167 -14.89 3.05 -1.42
C THR A 167 -14.88 2.36 -0.06
N MET A 168 -15.93 2.56 0.71
CA MET A 168 -16.19 1.80 1.95
C MET A 168 -17.51 1.05 1.80
N ASP A 169 -17.50 -0.26 2.03
CA ASP A 169 -18.71 -1.08 2.04
C ASP A 169 -19.50 -0.86 3.35
N ALA A 170 -20.74 -1.37 3.41
CA ALA A 170 -21.62 -1.19 4.57
C ALA A 170 -21.09 -1.83 5.86
N ASP A 171 -20.20 -2.81 5.76
CA ASP A 171 -19.51 -3.49 6.85
C ASP A 171 -18.18 -2.84 7.25
N GLY A 172 -17.82 -1.69 6.62
CA GLY A 172 -16.59 -0.96 6.88
C GLY A 172 -15.36 -1.46 6.14
N LEU A 173 -15.54 -2.32 5.11
CA LEU A 173 -14.44 -2.80 4.27
C LEU A 173 -14.05 -1.74 3.24
N PHE A 174 -12.77 -1.35 3.24
CA PHE A 174 -12.23 -0.39 2.29
C PHE A 174 -11.65 -1.08 1.05
N ARG A 175 -11.89 -0.45 -0.11
CA ARG A 175 -11.34 -0.84 -1.41
C ARG A 175 -10.61 0.34 -2.04
N TYR A 176 -9.43 0.09 -2.54
CA TYR A 176 -8.64 1.06 -3.29
C TYR A 176 -9.12 1.14 -4.74
N ARG A 177 -9.23 2.34 -5.29
CA ARG A 177 -9.71 2.60 -6.66
C ARG A 177 -8.70 3.33 -7.53
N GLY A 178 -7.73 3.99 -6.96
CA GLY A 178 -6.73 4.76 -7.68
C GLY A 178 -6.28 5.99 -6.90
N ARG A 179 -5.83 7.02 -7.63
CA ARG A 179 -5.42 8.29 -7.05
C ARG A 179 -6.14 9.47 -7.69
N VAL A 180 -6.27 10.56 -6.92
CA VAL A 180 -6.73 11.86 -7.42
C VAL A 180 -5.67 12.51 -8.32
N ASP A 181 -4.38 12.26 -8.01
CA ASP A 181 -3.23 12.83 -8.68
C ASP A 181 -2.52 11.81 -9.59
N PHE A 182 -1.47 12.24 -10.27
CA PHE A 182 -0.67 11.43 -11.18
C PHE A 182 0.49 10.69 -10.50
N GLN A 183 0.50 10.58 -9.17
CA GLN A 183 1.50 9.82 -8.45
C GLN A 183 1.38 8.34 -8.77
N ILE A 184 2.50 7.69 -9.06
CA ILE A 184 2.57 6.24 -9.30
C ILE A 184 3.46 5.54 -8.27
N LYS A 185 3.20 4.25 -8.06
CA LYS A 185 4.05 3.37 -7.28
C LYS A 185 4.65 2.32 -8.20
N MET A 186 5.98 2.31 -8.33
CA MET A 186 6.68 1.39 -9.22
C MET A 186 7.88 0.76 -8.50
N HIS A 187 7.87 -0.56 -8.35
CA HIS A 187 8.92 -1.34 -7.67
C HIS A 187 9.28 -0.81 -6.27
N GLY A 188 8.27 -0.38 -5.51
CA GLY A 188 8.44 0.19 -4.17
C GLY A 188 8.80 1.68 -4.14
N TYR A 189 9.04 2.30 -5.29
CA TYR A 189 9.28 3.75 -5.39
C TYR A 189 7.97 4.51 -5.53
N ARG A 190 7.85 5.60 -4.78
CA ARG A 190 6.78 6.59 -4.92
C ARG A 190 7.27 7.69 -5.85
N ILE A 191 6.66 7.82 -7.02
CA ILE A 191 7.08 8.72 -8.08
C ILE A 191 5.96 9.74 -8.33
N GLU A 192 6.28 11.01 -8.14
CA GLU A 192 5.42 12.13 -8.53
C GLU A 192 5.70 12.43 -10.00
N LEU A 193 4.75 12.19 -10.91
CA LEU A 193 4.97 12.43 -12.33
C LEU A 193 5.20 13.91 -12.63
N GLU A 194 4.59 14.83 -11.88
CA GLU A 194 4.86 16.28 -11.98
C GLU A 194 6.33 16.63 -11.70
N GLU A 195 7.01 15.89 -10.81
CA GLU A 195 8.43 16.08 -10.53
C GLU A 195 9.28 15.64 -11.72
N VAL A 196 8.90 14.54 -12.37
CA VAL A 196 9.52 14.07 -13.62
C VAL A 196 9.35 15.11 -14.73
N ASP A 197 8.15 15.65 -14.91
CA ASP A 197 7.84 16.71 -15.88
C ASP A 197 8.71 17.94 -15.65
N HIS A 198 8.80 18.38 -14.38
CA HIS A 198 9.60 19.53 -14.00
C HIS A 198 11.08 19.37 -14.37
N PHE A 199 11.68 18.23 -14.06
CA PHE A 199 13.09 17.95 -14.39
C PHE A 199 13.31 17.77 -15.89
N LEU A 200 12.38 17.19 -16.62
CA LEU A 200 12.47 17.07 -18.08
C LEU A 200 12.37 18.44 -18.77
N ALA A 201 11.46 19.30 -18.33
CA ALA A 201 11.29 20.65 -18.87
C ALA A 201 12.52 21.55 -18.68
N GLN A 202 13.40 21.26 -17.72
CA GLN A 202 14.65 21.97 -17.50
C GLN A 202 15.77 21.57 -18.48
N GLN A 203 15.59 20.48 -19.24
CA GLN A 203 16.63 20.00 -20.12
C GLN A 203 16.76 20.89 -21.39
N GLN A 204 17.99 21.09 -21.82
CA GLN A 204 18.30 21.86 -23.02
C GLN A 204 17.60 21.23 -24.23
N HIS A 205 16.87 22.03 -25.02
CA HIS A 205 16.08 21.61 -26.18
C HIS A 205 14.71 20.97 -25.88
N MET A 206 14.29 20.86 -24.64
CA MET A 206 12.90 20.51 -24.31
C MET A 206 12.07 21.78 -24.13
N LYS A 207 10.91 21.85 -24.78
CA LYS A 207 9.96 22.95 -24.63
C LYS A 207 8.90 22.60 -23.55
N ASP A 208 8.38 21.40 -23.65
CA ASP A 208 7.38 20.86 -22.72
C ASP A 208 7.61 19.35 -22.58
N ALA A 209 7.30 18.79 -21.41
CA ALA A 209 7.35 17.37 -21.13
C ALA A 209 6.13 16.98 -20.28
N VAL A 210 5.55 15.83 -20.57
CA VAL A 210 4.45 15.23 -19.78
C VAL A 210 4.76 13.76 -19.60
N ALA A 211 4.98 13.34 -18.37
CA ALA A 211 5.05 11.93 -18.00
C ALA A 211 3.63 11.38 -17.91
N VAL A 212 3.43 10.19 -18.44
CA VAL A 212 2.16 9.47 -18.34
C VAL A 212 2.35 8.16 -17.57
N PRO A 213 1.37 7.75 -16.72
CA PRO A 213 1.45 6.51 -15.97
C PRO A 213 1.42 5.27 -16.83
#